data_ce62180688184e56d6af8fc585b58af8
#
_entry.id   ce62180688184e56d6af8fc585b58af8
#
_cell.length_a   1.000
_cell.length_b   1.000
_cell.length_c   1.000
_cell.angle_alpha   90.00
_cell.angle_beta   90.00
_cell.angle_gamma   90.00
#
_symmetry.space_group_name_H-M   'P 1'
#
loop_
_entity.id
_entity.type
_entity.pdbx_description
1 polymer ?
#
loop_
_entity_poly.entity_id
_entity_poly.type
_entity_poly.pdbx_seq_one_letter_code
_entity_poly.pdbx_strand_id
1 'polypeptide(L)'
;GLGDVYKRQACYLGFRKLILIGQDMAFTGGISHTAGIEGAFGDNDEYIKSRNRIQVEGIDGTMLETDFQMWYYKKWFEKAIRANEGLIEVIDATEGGARIEGTRLMTLKDVVAEYCSRPLPFEEIEKNIPDAYSAETKTKLAAEWHKMRQQIDSIGTQVKQGLAIQEKLLQELRQQRSVAELMPDLKRMMDHNEELEQLPLFGMMVSYAQTEEYALGDEIYQKEEMGIEELVEKNYTLYQGYERAVSLLTEDIEMYA
;
A
#
# COMPACT_ATOMS: atom_id res chain seq x y z
N GLY A 1 0.33 4.06 -2.75
CA GLY A 1 0.84 5.21 -3.55
C GLY A 1 0.72 4.97 -5.05
N LEU A 2 0.89 6.02 -5.88
CA LEU A 2 0.77 5.93 -7.35
C LEU A 2 1.63 4.81 -7.97
N GLY A 3 2.83 4.57 -7.43
CA GLY A 3 3.69 3.47 -7.89
C GLY A 3 3.08 2.08 -7.74
N ASP A 4 2.15 1.90 -6.81
CA ASP A 4 1.40 0.66 -6.58
C ASP A 4 0.33 0.45 -7.66
N VAL A 5 -0.37 1.51 -8.02
CA VAL A 5 -1.38 1.49 -9.10
C VAL A 5 -0.73 1.09 -10.43
N TYR A 6 0.38 1.72 -10.80
CA TYR A 6 1.07 1.42 -12.06
C TYR A 6 1.57 -0.03 -12.16
N LYS A 7 2.02 -0.63 -11.06
CA LYS A 7 2.44 -2.04 -11.05
C LYS A 7 1.25 -2.98 -11.24
N ARG A 8 0.14 -2.73 -10.55
CA ARG A 8 -1.08 -3.52 -10.75
C ARG A 8 -1.60 -3.38 -12.17
N GLN A 9 -1.54 -2.16 -12.74
CA GLN A 9 -1.90 -1.94 -14.14
C GLN A 9 -1.01 -2.72 -15.09
N ALA A 10 0.30 -2.71 -14.90
CA ALA A 10 1.24 -3.48 -15.72
C ALA A 10 0.94 -4.98 -15.68
N CYS A 11 0.67 -5.53 -14.49
CA CYS A 11 0.25 -6.93 -14.33
C CYS A 11 -1.08 -7.22 -15.04
N TYR A 12 -2.06 -6.34 -14.86
CA TYR A 12 -3.38 -6.46 -15.50
C TYR A 12 -3.31 -6.39 -17.02
N LEU A 13 -2.44 -5.53 -17.57
CA LEU A 13 -2.18 -5.40 -19.01
C LEU A 13 -1.36 -6.57 -19.58
N GLY A 14 -0.95 -7.53 -18.74
CA GLY A 14 -0.27 -8.74 -19.17
C GLY A 14 1.23 -8.59 -19.40
N PHE A 15 1.85 -7.53 -18.92
CA PHE A 15 3.31 -7.41 -18.95
C PHE A 15 3.96 -8.53 -18.14
N ARG A 16 5.04 -9.11 -18.69
CA ARG A 16 5.80 -10.20 -18.07
C ARG A 16 7.08 -9.74 -17.40
N LYS A 17 7.48 -8.50 -17.63
CA LYS A 17 8.65 -7.87 -17.04
C LYS A 17 8.28 -6.51 -16.50
N LEU A 18 8.75 -6.23 -15.30
CA LEU A 18 8.69 -4.92 -14.66
C LEU A 18 10.11 -4.47 -14.36
N ILE A 19 10.45 -3.25 -14.76
CA ILE A 19 11.75 -2.66 -14.50
C ILE A 19 11.54 -1.51 -13.52
N LEU A 20 12.14 -1.60 -12.36
CA LEU A 20 12.10 -0.57 -11.33
C LEU A 20 13.28 0.38 -11.55
N ILE A 21 13.00 1.67 -11.56
CA ILE A 21 13.99 2.75 -11.70
C ILE A 21 13.64 3.83 -10.66
N GLY A 22 14.62 4.27 -9.86
CA GLY A 22 14.42 5.28 -8.84
C GLY A 22 13.51 4.83 -7.69
N GLN A 23 13.55 3.55 -7.34
CA GLN A 23 12.78 2.97 -6.23
C GLN A 23 13.71 2.68 -5.04
N ASP A 24 14.35 3.71 -4.51
CA ASP A 24 15.42 3.59 -3.51
C ASP A 24 14.95 2.94 -2.20
N MET A 25 13.74 3.23 -1.73
CA MET A 25 13.16 2.71 -0.48
C MET A 25 14.07 2.88 0.76
N ALA A 26 15.06 3.77 0.66
CA ALA A 26 16.02 4.12 1.69
C ALA A 26 16.60 5.52 1.44
N PHE A 27 17.21 6.10 2.46
CA PHE A 27 17.91 7.39 2.37
C PHE A 27 19.34 7.16 1.87
N THR A 28 19.50 7.09 0.56
CA THR A 28 20.81 6.89 -0.07
C THR A 28 21.64 8.18 0.06
N GLY A 29 22.79 8.09 0.72
CA GLY A 29 23.64 9.27 0.97
C GLY A 29 23.02 10.31 1.91
N GLY A 30 21.99 9.94 2.70
CA GLY A 30 21.31 10.85 3.62
C GLY A 30 20.29 11.78 2.95
N ILE A 31 19.94 11.53 1.68
CA ILE A 31 19.03 12.36 0.86
C ILE A 31 17.72 11.59 0.65
N SER A 32 16.57 12.29 0.72
CA SER A 32 15.25 11.67 0.51
C SER A 32 14.82 11.64 -0.96
N HIS A 33 15.36 12.52 -1.79
CA HIS A 33 15.02 12.66 -3.21
C HIS A 33 16.24 12.99 -4.04
N THR A 34 16.15 12.72 -5.35
CA THR A 34 17.21 13.08 -6.31
C THR A 34 17.46 14.59 -6.31
N ALA A 35 18.72 14.99 -6.35
CA ALA A 35 19.12 16.40 -6.40
C ALA A 35 18.42 17.14 -7.56
N GLY A 36 17.91 18.34 -7.28
CA GLY A 36 17.22 19.19 -8.25
C GLY A 36 15.71 19.04 -8.30
N ILE A 37 15.11 18.15 -7.50
CA ILE A 37 13.67 18.13 -7.27
C ILE A 37 13.38 19.05 -6.08
N GLU A 38 13.13 20.31 -6.36
CA GLU A 38 12.54 21.23 -5.38
C GLU A 38 11.07 20.87 -5.23
N GLY A 39 10.79 19.85 -4.44
CA GLY A 39 9.44 19.36 -4.19
C GLY A 39 8.80 20.01 -2.97
N ALA A 40 7.50 19.77 -2.78
CA ALA A 40 6.70 20.26 -1.67
C ALA A 40 7.23 19.89 -0.27
N PHE A 41 8.24 19.05 -0.19
CA PHE A 41 8.89 18.61 1.04
C PHE A 41 10.36 19.02 1.15
N GLY A 42 10.85 19.94 0.31
CA GLY A 42 12.24 20.47 0.30
C GLY A 42 13.28 19.49 0.87
N ASP A 43 14.53 19.62 0.52
CA ASP A 43 15.64 18.91 1.18
C ASP A 43 15.78 19.37 2.64
N ASN A 44 14.75 19.11 3.43
CA ASN A 44 14.73 19.49 4.81
C ASN A 44 15.34 18.34 5.61
N ASP A 45 16.62 18.48 5.90
CA ASP A 45 17.33 17.63 6.88
C ASP A 45 16.50 17.43 8.16
N GLU A 46 15.67 18.42 8.55
CA GLU A 46 14.78 18.34 9.69
C GLU A 46 13.63 17.34 9.48
N TYR A 47 13.03 17.29 8.30
CA TYR A 47 11.99 16.31 7.98
C TYR A 47 12.55 14.89 8.01
N ILE A 48 13.71 14.69 7.41
CA ILE A 48 14.40 13.40 7.44
C ILE A 48 14.80 13.05 8.89
N LYS A 49 15.31 13.99 9.68
CA LYS A 49 15.71 13.79 11.09
C LYS A 49 14.54 13.54 12.04
N SER A 50 13.35 14.03 11.72
CA SER A 50 12.15 13.82 12.56
C SER A 50 11.56 12.43 12.44
N ARG A 51 11.95 11.65 11.41
CA ARG A 51 11.42 10.31 11.18
C ARG A 51 12.25 9.25 11.90
N ASN A 52 11.54 8.24 12.39
CA ASN A 52 12.19 7.09 13.02
C ASN A 52 12.95 6.28 11.98
N ARG A 53 14.18 5.90 12.34
CA ARG A 53 15.12 5.24 11.45
C ARG A 53 15.07 3.73 11.63
N ILE A 54 14.92 3.05 10.50
CA ILE A 54 14.99 1.59 10.39
C ILE A 54 16.21 1.27 9.53
N GLN A 55 16.95 0.24 9.89
CA GLN A 55 18.08 -0.25 9.11
C GLN A 55 17.61 -1.31 8.10
N VAL A 56 18.01 -1.15 6.84
CA VAL A 56 17.72 -2.10 5.76
C VAL A 56 18.99 -2.42 4.99
N GLU A 57 19.07 -3.63 4.44
CA GLU A 57 20.16 -4.02 3.55
C GLU A 57 20.03 -3.29 2.19
N GLY A 58 21.10 -2.66 1.74
CA GLY A 58 21.22 -2.07 0.40
C GLY A 58 21.50 -3.10 -0.67
N ILE A 59 21.38 -2.67 -1.94
CA ILE A 59 21.69 -3.55 -3.10
C ILE A 59 23.16 -3.99 -3.14
N ASP A 60 24.05 -3.25 -2.53
CA ASP A 60 25.49 -3.52 -2.42
C ASP A 60 25.88 -4.26 -1.13
N GLY A 61 24.91 -4.64 -0.30
CA GLY A 61 25.09 -5.31 0.97
C GLY A 61 25.44 -4.37 2.13
N THR A 62 25.51 -3.07 1.93
CA THR A 62 25.68 -2.09 3.01
C THR A 62 24.37 -1.88 3.76
N MET A 63 24.45 -1.44 5.03
CA MET A 63 23.24 -1.08 5.78
C MET A 63 22.89 0.37 5.50
N LEU A 64 21.65 0.60 5.11
CA LEU A 64 21.09 1.91 4.80
C LEU A 64 20.00 2.28 5.80
N GLU A 65 19.84 3.57 6.04
CA GLU A 65 18.70 4.08 6.82
C GLU A 65 17.46 4.24 5.94
N THR A 66 16.33 3.87 6.50
CA THR A 66 15.00 4.11 5.91
C THR A 66 14.03 4.56 7.01
N ASP A 67 12.80 4.94 6.67
CA ASP A 67 11.72 5.14 7.62
C ASP A 67 10.68 4.02 7.52
N PHE A 68 9.72 4.03 8.45
CA PHE A 68 8.65 3.02 8.47
C PHE A 68 7.84 3.02 7.16
N GLN A 69 7.57 4.17 6.59
CA GLN A 69 6.78 4.29 5.35
C GLN A 69 7.48 3.62 4.16
N MET A 70 8.75 3.92 3.95
CA MET A 70 9.55 3.31 2.88
C MET A 70 9.76 1.82 3.12
N TRP A 71 10.01 1.43 4.38
CA TRP A 71 10.13 0.02 4.77
C TRP A 71 8.83 -0.75 4.52
N TYR A 72 7.69 -0.18 4.87
CA TYR A 72 6.37 -0.77 4.62
C TYR A 72 6.12 -0.95 3.12
N TYR A 73 6.43 0.06 2.30
CA TYR A 73 6.36 -0.06 0.85
C TYR A 73 7.29 -1.16 0.32
N LYS A 74 8.53 -1.24 0.80
CA LYS A 74 9.45 -2.31 0.44
C LYS A 74 8.84 -3.69 0.73
N LYS A 75 8.29 -3.88 1.93
CA LYS A 75 7.63 -5.15 2.31
C LYS A 75 6.42 -5.48 1.44
N TRP A 76 5.64 -4.47 1.10
CA TRP A 76 4.53 -4.64 0.19
C TRP A 76 4.99 -5.07 -1.21
N PHE A 77 6.05 -4.47 -1.75
CA PHE A 77 6.66 -4.88 -3.01
C PHE A 77 7.12 -6.34 -2.98
N GLU A 78 7.85 -6.73 -1.96
CA GLU A 78 8.34 -8.09 -1.79
C GLU A 78 7.18 -9.11 -1.71
N LYS A 79 6.10 -8.76 -1.00
CA LYS A 79 4.87 -9.58 -0.96
C LYS A 79 4.22 -9.70 -2.34
N ALA A 80 4.11 -8.60 -3.08
CA ALA A 80 3.53 -8.58 -4.42
C ALA A 80 4.38 -9.37 -5.43
N ILE A 81 5.71 -9.28 -5.35
CA ILE A 81 6.64 -10.05 -6.19
C ILE A 81 6.46 -11.54 -5.93
N ARG A 82 6.48 -11.97 -4.67
CA ARG A 82 6.26 -13.38 -4.29
C ARG A 82 4.91 -13.92 -4.77
N ALA A 83 3.86 -13.12 -4.64
CA ALA A 83 2.51 -13.52 -5.08
C ALA A 83 2.40 -13.72 -6.61
N ASN A 84 3.33 -13.15 -7.39
CA ASN A 84 3.37 -13.24 -8.84
C ASN A 84 4.61 -14.01 -9.36
N GLU A 85 5.26 -14.77 -8.49
CA GLU A 85 6.43 -15.58 -8.84
C GLU A 85 6.10 -16.54 -10.00
N GLY A 86 6.99 -16.59 -10.98
CA GLY A 86 6.79 -17.36 -12.22
C GLY A 86 5.85 -16.73 -13.25
N LEU A 87 5.12 -15.68 -12.91
CA LEU A 87 4.26 -14.92 -13.84
C LEU A 87 4.93 -13.65 -14.35
N ILE A 88 5.65 -12.96 -13.49
CA ILE A 88 6.28 -11.66 -13.79
C ILE A 88 7.72 -11.69 -13.27
N GLU A 89 8.65 -11.31 -14.11
CA GLU A 89 10.02 -11.02 -13.72
C GLU A 89 10.13 -9.54 -13.32
N VAL A 90 10.64 -9.27 -12.13
CA VAL A 90 10.89 -7.91 -11.66
C VAL A 90 12.39 -7.65 -11.62
N ILE A 91 12.82 -6.63 -12.35
CA ILE A 91 14.21 -6.19 -12.45
C ILE A 91 14.35 -4.87 -11.71
N ASP A 92 15.31 -4.81 -10.80
CA ASP A 92 15.67 -3.57 -10.12
C ASP A 92 16.90 -2.96 -10.80
N ALA A 93 16.67 -1.84 -11.45
CA ALA A 93 17.68 -1.03 -12.16
C ALA A 93 17.84 0.35 -11.51
N THR A 94 17.53 0.46 -10.23
CA THR A 94 17.64 1.71 -9.47
C THR A 94 19.11 2.12 -9.26
N GLU A 95 20.04 1.14 -9.24
CA GLU A 95 21.49 1.32 -9.05
C GLU A 95 21.86 1.92 -7.68
N GLY A 96 20.95 1.84 -6.69
CA GLY A 96 21.11 2.29 -5.30
C GLY A 96 19.94 1.84 -4.44
N GLY A 97 19.88 2.31 -3.19
CA GLY A 97 18.78 2.09 -2.28
C GLY A 97 18.74 0.70 -1.64
N ALA A 98 17.61 0.41 -0.99
CA ALA A 98 17.37 -0.83 -0.28
C ALA A 98 17.17 -2.00 -1.25
N ARG A 99 17.76 -3.15 -0.92
CA ARG A 99 17.55 -4.39 -1.67
C ARG A 99 16.10 -4.85 -1.55
N ILE A 100 15.39 -4.94 -2.67
CA ILE A 100 14.02 -5.46 -2.75
C ILE A 100 14.11 -6.96 -3.06
N GLU A 101 13.69 -7.81 -2.14
CA GLU A 101 13.74 -9.27 -2.30
C GLU A 101 12.88 -9.74 -3.48
N GLY A 102 13.40 -10.72 -4.22
CA GLY A 102 12.71 -11.29 -5.39
C GLY A 102 12.95 -10.52 -6.69
N THR A 103 13.71 -9.41 -6.66
CA THR A 103 14.13 -8.71 -7.86
C THR A 103 15.45 -9.25 -8.39
N ARG A 104 15.64 -9.19 -9.73
CA ARG A 104 16.92 -9.35 -10.38
C ARG A 104 17.61 -7.99 -10.51
N LEU A 105 18.78 -7.84 -9.93
CA LEU A 105 19.57 -6.62 -10.05
C LEU A 105 20.21 -6.51 -11.44
N MET A 106 20.05 -5.38 -12.10
CA MET A 106 20.71 -5.02 -13.34
C MET A 106 21.09 -3.54 -13.33
N THR A 107 22.09 -3.17 -14.11
CA THR A 107 22.31 -1.73 -14.38
C THR A 107 21.25 -1.23 -15.38
N LEU A 108 20.89 0.04 -15.31
CA LEU A 108 19.99 0.66 -16.30
C LEU A 108 20.55 0.52 -17.72
N LYS A 109 21.88 0.63 -17.86
CA LYS A 109 22.57 0.46 -19.13
C LYS A 109 22.33 -0.94 -19.72
N ASP A 110 22.43 -1.98 -18.90
CA ASP A 110 22.23 -3.36 -19.37
C ASP A 110 20.76 -3.63 -19.69
N VAL A 111 19.85 -3.08 -18.89
CA VAL A 111 18.39 -3.13 -19.15
C VAL A 111 18.07 -2.51 -20.51
N VAL A 112 18.60 -1.32 -20.79
CA VAL A 112 18.38 -0.63 -22.07
C VAL A 112 18.94 -1.46 -23.22
N ALA A 113 20.14 -1.99 -23.07
CA ALA A 113 20.78 -2.81 -24.11
C ALA A 113 20.01 -4.11 -24.40
N GLU A 114 19.49 -4.75 -23.35
CA GLU A 114 18.79 -6.06 -23.47
C GLU A 114 17.35 -5.90 -23.94
N TYR A 115 16.60 -4.91 -23.40
CA TYR A 115 15.16 -4.82 -23.60
C TYR A 115 14.69 -3.66 -24.46
N CYS A 116 15.50 -2.61 -24.67
CA CYS A 116 15.10 -1.41 -25.43
C CYS A 116 15.74 -1.34 -26.83
N SER A 117 16.23 -2.47 -27.35
CA SER A 117 16.94 -2.54 -28.65
C SER A 117 16.04 -2.39 -29.87
N ARG A 118 14.74 -2.47 -29.72
CA ARG A 118 13.76 -2.39 -30.82
C ARG A 118 12.82 -1.20 -30.62
N PRO A 119 12.59 -0.38 -31.66
CA PRO A 119 11.54 0.63 -31.60
C PRO A 119 10.16 -0.05 -31.44
N LEU A 120 9.31 0.53 -30.61
CA LEU A 120 7.93 0.07 -30.49
C LEU A 120 7.11 0.62 -31.67
N PRO A 121 6.25 -0.21 -32.30
CA PRO A 121 5.38 0.21 -33.38
C PRO A 121 4.17 0.96 -32.81
N PHE A 122 4.38 2.16 -32.24
CA PHE A 122 3.34 2.92 -31.53
C PHE A 122 2.11 3.17 -32.42
N GLU A 123 2.30 3.52 -33.70
CA GLU A 123 1.20 3.76 -34.62
C GLU A 123 0.34 2.50 -34.86
N GLU A 124 0.95 1.32 -34.83
CA GLU A 124 0.23 0.06 -34.99
C GLU A 124 -0.50 -0.31 -33.69
N ILE A 125 0.14 -0.07 -32.54
CA ILE A 125 -0.47 -0.27 -31.22
C ILE A 125 -1.69 0.64 -31.09
N GLU A 126 -1.56 1.93 -31.41
CA GLU A 126 -2.62 2.93 -31.29
C GLU A 126 -3.83 2.57 -32.18
N LYS A 127 -3.60 2.12 -33.41
CA LYS A 127 -4.67 1.66 -34.33
C LYS A 127 -5.44 0.43 -33.82
N ASN A 128 -4.79 -0.38 -32.98
CA ASN A 128 -5.40 -1.60 -32.42
C ASN A 128 -6.00 -1.39 -31.02
N ILE A 129 -5.92 -0.18 -30.44
CA ILE A 129 -6.63 0.14 -29.21
C ILE A 129 -8.13 0.17 -29.51
N PRO A 130 -8.95 -0.72 -28.89
CA PRO A 130 -10.38 -0.74 -29.13
C PRO A 130 -11.02 0.57 -28.67
N ASP A 131 -12.10 0.98 -29.35
CA ASP A 131 -12.88 2.13 -28.92
C ASP A 131 -13.46 1.90 -27.52
N ALA A 132 -12.89 2.60 -26.55
CA ALA A 132 -13.29 2.52 -25.13
C ALA A 132 -14.74 3.01 -24.89
N TYR A 133 -15.33 3.69 -25.85
CA TYR A 133 -16.64 4.33 -25.72
C TYR A 133 -17.76 3.58 -26.45
N SER A 134 -17.52 2.36 -26.89
CA SER A 134 -18.60 1.54 -27.47
C SER A 134 -19.76 1.35 -26.49
N ALA A 135 -20.99 1.21 -26.99
CA ALA A 135 -22.17 0.98 -26.15
C ALA A 135 -22.04 -0.28 -25.29
N GLU A 136 -21.41 -1.32 -25.82
CA GLU A 136 -21.13 -2.56 -25.08
C GLU A 136 -20.13 -2.30 -23.94
N THR A 137 -19.07 -1.56 -24.18
CA THR A 137 -18.08 -1.21 -23.16
C THR A 137 -18.71 -0.35 -22.05
N LYS A 138 -19.54 0.62 -22.39
CA LYS A 138 -20.28 1.43 -21.41
C LYS A 138 -21.19 0.59 -20.53
N THR A 139 -21.92 -0.36 -21.11
CA THR A 139 -22.79 -1.26 -20.36
C THR A 139 -22.00 -2.15 -19.39
N LYS A 140 -20.88 -2.72 -19.84
CA LYS A 140 -19.98 -3.50 -18.97
C LYS A 140 -19.41 -2.64 -17.84
N LEU A 141 -18.98 -1.43 -18.14
CA LEU A 141 -18.42 -0.51 -17.15
C LEU A 141 -19.46 -0.13 -16.09
N ALA A 142 -20.70 0.18 -16.51
CA ALA A 142 -21.79 0.47 -15.58
C ALA A 142 -22.10 -0.70 -14.65
N ALA A 143 -22.06 -1.94 -15.15
CA ALA A 143 -22.23 -3.13 -14.32
C ALA A 143 -21.10 -3.31 -13.29
N GLU A 144 -19.85 -3.08 -13.69
CA GLU A 144 -18.70 -3.13 -12.75
C GLU A 144 -18.77 -2.00 -11.73
N TRP A 145 -19.17 -0.78 -12.09
CA TRP A 145 -19.41 0.31 -11.13
C TRP A 145 -20.45 -0.07 -10.07
N HIS A 146 -21.57 -0.64 -10.50
CA HIS A 146 -22.61 -1.08 -9.57
C HIS A 146 -22.08 -2.15 -8.60
N LYS A 147 -21.30 -3.10 -9.09
CA LYS A 147 -20.67 -4.13 -8.28
C LYS A 147 -19.65 -3.53 -7.29
N MET A 148 -18.81 -2.59 -7.74
CA MET A 148 -17.87 -1.88 -6.86
C MET A 148 -18.62 -1.17 -5.74
N ARG A 149 -19.72 -0.48 -6.04
CA ARG A 149 -20.53 0.19 -5.02
C ARG A 149 -21.05 -0.78 -3.97
N GLN A 150 -21.59 -1.93 -4.38
CA GLN A 150 -22.04 -2.97 -3.43
C GLN A 150 -20.89 -3.48 -2.54
N GLN A 151 -19.70 -3.61 -3.09
CA GLN A 151 -18.51 -4.02 -2.32
C GLN A 151 -18.11 -2.97 -1.29
N ILE A 152 -18.18 -1.69 -1.63
CA ILE A 152 -17.89 -0.58 -0.71
C ILE A 152 -18.93 -0.51 0.41
N ASP A 153 -20.22 -0.66 0.09
CA ASP A 153 -21.28 -0.73 1.10
C ASP A 153 -21.05 -1.90 2.08
N SER A 154 -20.58 -3.05 1.57
CA SER A 154 -20.18 -4.20 2.39
C SER A 154 -19.02 -3.85 3.32
N ILE A 155 -17.96 -3.23 2.81
CA ILE A 155 -16.83 -2.77 3.62
C ILE A 155 -17.30 -1.79 4.69
N GLY A 156 -18.13 -0.80 4.35
CA GLY A 156 -18.68 0.17 5.28
C GLY A 156 -19.49 -0.48 6.40
N THR A 157 -20.22 -1.54 6.09
CA THR A 157 -20.95 -2.33 7.08
C THR A 157 -19.99 -3.03 8.04
N GLN A 158 -18.94 -3.67 7.53
CA GLN A 158 -17.93 -4.34 8.34
C GLN A 158 -17.13 -3.35 9.19
N VAL A 159 -16.76 -2.19 8.65
CA VAL A 159 -16.07 -1.13 9.41
C VAL A 159 -16.91 -0.67 10.61
N LYS A 160 -18.22 -0.44 10.44
CA LYS A 160 -19.12 -0.08 11.54
C LYS A 160 -19.25 -1.19 12.59
N GLN A 161 -19.28 -2.45 12.17
CA GLN A 161 -19.28 -3.58 13.10
C GLN A 161 -17.98 -3.66 13.89
N GLY A 162 -16.83 -3.43 13.25
CA GLY A 162 -15.54 -3.35 13.90
C GLY A 162 -15.46 -2.22 14.92
N LEU A 163 -15.94 -1.03 14.59
CA LEU A 163 -16.05 0.08 15.54
C LEU A 163 -16.86 -0.30 16.78
N ALA A 164 -18.02 -0.91 16.60
CA ALA A 164 -18.86 -1.33 17.72
C ALA A 164 -18.19 -2.39 18.63
N ILE A 165 -17.41 -3.31 18.05
CA ILE A 165 -16.62 -4.29 18.83
C ILE A 165 -15.59 -3.56 19.71
N GLN A 166 -14.90 -2.59 19.14
CA GLN A 166 -13.83 -1.87 19.83
C GLN A 166 -14.39 -0.90 20.88
N GLU A 167 -15.49 -0.21 20.60
CA GLU A 167 -16.19 0.61 21.59
C GLU A 167 -16.60 -0.19 22.82
N LYS A 168 -17.15 -1.39 22.59
CA LYS A 168 -17.48 -2.31 23.69
C LYS A 168 -16.24 -2.69 24.49
N LEU A 169 -15.15 -3.08 23.83
CA LEU A 169 -13.89 -3.44 24.49
C LEU A 169 -13.34 -2.29 25.33
N LEU A 170 -13.33 -1.07 24.79
CA LEU A 170 -12.87 0.12 25.52
C LEU A 170 -13.73 0.41 26.76
N GLN A 171 -15.06 0.24 26.67
CA GLN A 171 -15.94 0.38 27.82
C GLN A 171 -15.65 -0.66 28.91
N GLU A 172 -15.42 -1.90 28.54
CA GLU A 172 -15.12 -2.99 29.47
C GLU A 172 -13.73 -2.82 30.11
N LEU A 173 -12.74 -2.37 29.36
CA LEU A 173 -11.40 -2.02 29.88
C LEU A 173 -11.49 -0.89 30.92
N ARG A 174 -12.26 0.17 30.64
CA ARG A 174 -12.49 1.27 31.60
C ARG A 174 -13.21 0.82 32.89
N GLN A 175 -13.97 -0.27 32.82
CA GLN A 175 -14.59 -0.89 33.98
C GLN A 175 -13.63 -1.82 34.75
N GLN A 176 -12.34 -1.84 34.35
CA GLN A 176 -11.27 -2.63 34.97
C GLN A 176 -11.54 -4.16 34.96
N ARG A 177 -12.25 -4.65 33.93
CA ARG A 177 -12.40 -6.09 33.72
C ARG A 177 -11.04 -6.73 33.43
N SER A 178 -10.86 -7.93 33.92
CA SER A 178 -9.61 -8.65 33.72
C SER A 178 -9.40 -9.04 32.25
N VAL A 179 -8.14 -9.12 31.83
CA VAL A 179 -7.76 -9.55 30.50
C VAL A 179 -8.35 -10.91 30.13
N ALA A 180 -8.41 -11.83 31.11
CA ALA A 180 -8.98 -13.16 30.90
C ALA A 180 -10.48 -13.12 30.54
N GLU A 181 -11.22 -12.16 31.08
CA GLU A 181 -12.65 -11.97 30.77
C GLU A 181 -12.83 -11.32 29.40
N LEU A 182 -11.85 -10.51 28.94
CA LEU A 182 -11.89 -9.80 27.65
C LEU A 182 -11.37 -10.65 26.47
N MET A 183 -10.70 -11.77 26.73
CA MET A 183 -10.11 -12.62 25.69
C MET A 183 -11.06 -13.01 24.55
N PRO A 184 -12.33 -13.36 24.79
CA PRO A 184 -13.27 -13.68 23.71
C PRO A 184 -13.56 -12.48 22.79
N ASP A 185 -13.71 -11.27 23.35
CA ASP A 185 -13.99 -10.06 22.58
C ASP A 185 -12.71 -9.55 21.86
N LEU A 186 -11.53 -9.71 22.48
CA LEU A 186 -10.23 -9.44 21.82
C LEU A 186 -10.02 -10.38 20.62
N LYS A 187 -10.31 -11.67 20.80
CA LYS A 187 -10.22 -12.61 19.69
C LYS A 187 -11.19 -12.22 18.58
N ARG A 188 -12.43 -11.87 18.92
CA ARG A 188 -13.42 -11.42 17.95
C ARG A 188 -12.97 -10.17 17.17
N MET A 189 -12.30 -9.23 17.84
CA MET A 189 -11.70 -8.07 17.18
C MET A 189 -10.63 -8.49 16.17
N MET A 190 -9.74 -9.41 16.54
CA MET A 190 -8.69 -9.91 15.66
C MET A 190 -9.26 -10.66 14.45
N ASP A 191 -10.20 -11.60 14.68
CA ASP A 191 -10.86 -12.37 13.63
C ASP A 191 -11.58 -11.40 12.65
N HIS A 192 -12.24 -10.36 13.19
CA HIS A 192 -12.91 -9.35 12.38
C HIS A 192 -11.93 -8.51 11.51
N ASN A 193 -10.77 -8.17 12.04
CA ASN A 193 -9.72 -7.49 11.27
C ASN A 193 -9.27 -8.36 10.08
N GLU A 194 -9.02 -9.65 10.33
CA GLU A 194 -8.63 -10.59 9.27
C GLU A 194 -9.73 -10.73 8.20
N GLU A 195 -11.00 -10.83 8.60
CA GLU A 195 -12.13 -10.89 7.69
C GLU A 195 -12.26 -9.62 6.83
N LEU A 196 -12.07 -8.44 7.44
CA LEU A 196 -12.13 -7.15 6.74
C LEU A 196 -11.03 -7.05 5.67
N GLU A 197 -9.82 -7.49 5.99
CA GLU A 197 -8.67 -7.47 5.05
C GLU A 197 -8.89 -8.35 3.81
N GLN A 198 -9.73 -9.38 3.89
CA GLN A 198 -10.05 -10.27 2.78
C GLN A 198 -11.13 -9.71 1.84
N LEU A 199 -11.81 -8.63 2.22
CA LEU A 199 -12.85 -8.06 1.38
C LEU A 199 -12.30 -7.47 0.08
N PRO A 200 -13.02 -7.65 -1.03
CA PRO A 200 -12.71 -6.95 -2.27
C PRO A 200 -12.66 -5.43 -2.03
N LEU A 201 -11.72 -4.75 -2.68
CA LEU A 201 -11.49 -3.31 -2.56
C LEU A 201 -10.99 -2.82 -1.18
N PHE A 202 -10.74 -3.70 -0.19
CA PHE A 202 -10.14 -3.30 1.08
C PHE A 202 -8.84 -2.50 0.86
N GLY A 203 -7.92 -3.01 0.03
CA GLY A 203 -6.68 -2.28 -0.29
C GLY A 203 -6.91 -0.93 -0.98
N MET A 204 -8.03 -0.73 -1.67
CA MET A 204 -8.41 0.57 -2.22
C MET A 204 -8.88 1.52 -1.10
N MET A 205 -9.72 1.04 -0.20
CA MET A 205 -10.17 1.80 0.99
C MET A 205 -8.99 2.21 1.85
N VAL A 206 -8.05 1.30 2.14
CA VAL A 206 -6.83 1.58 2.91
C VAL A 206 -6.00 2.70 2.29
N SER A 207 -5.98 2.86 0.96
CA SER A 207 -5.25 3.95 0.32
C SER A 207 -5.77 5.35 0.70
N TYR A 208 -7.01 5.46 1.13
CA TYR A 208 -7.59 6.70 1.68
C TYR A 208 -7.34 6.88 3.19
N ALA A 209 -7.01 5.80 3.91
CA ALA A 209 -6.69 5.80 5.33
C ALA A 209 -5.18 5.70 5.62
N GLN A 210 -4.32 5.97 4.63
CA GLN A 210 -2.86 5.77 4.73
C GLN A 210 -2.22 6.49 5.91
N THR A 211 -2.71 7.70 6.23
CA THR A 211 -2.12 8.50 7.32
C THR A 211 -2.28 7.79 8.66
N GLU A 212 -3.45 7.24 8.93
CA GLU A 212 -3.76 6.51 10.16
C GLU A 212 -3.02 5.17 10.22
N GLU A 213 -2.96 4.45 9.09
CA GLU A 213 -2.23 3.19 9.01
C GLU A 213 -0.72 3.37 9.26
N TYR A 214 -0.11 4.39 8.67
CA TYR A 214 1.31 4.63 8.88
C TYR A 214 1.61 5.09 10.30
N ALA A 215 0.76 5.95 10.90
CA ALA A 215 0.93 6.37 12.27
C ALA A 215 0.87 5.18 13.23
N LEU A 216 -0.12 4.30 13.06
CA LEU A 216 -0.24 3.08 13.86
C LEU A 216 0.94 2.13 13.66
N GLY A 217 1.33 1.88 12.42
CA GLY A 217 2.43 0.99 12.08
C GLY A 217 3.76 1.46 12.66
N ASP A 218 4.07 2.75 12.55
CA ASP A 218 5.29 3.34 13.11
C ASP A 218 5.33 3.21 14.64
N GLU A 219 4.23 3.46 15.32
CA GLU A 219 4.14 3.34 16.78
C GLU A 219 4.25 1.89 17.26
N ILE A 220 3.63 0.93 16.56
CA ILE A 220 3.75 -0.51 16.90
C ILE A 220 5.20 -0.97 16.71
N TYR A 221 5.86 -0.52 15.65
CA TYR A 221 7.24 -0.91 15.37
C TYR A 221 8.22 -0.40 16.43
N GLN A 222 7.96 0.77 17.04
CA GLN A 222 8.85 1.39 18.01
C GLN A 222 8.70 0.86 19.42
N LYS A 223 7.57 0.25 19.75
CA LYS A 223 7.32 -0.26 21.11
C LYS A 223 7.63 -1.74 21.18
N GLU A 224 8.52 -2.12 22.11
CA GLU A 224 8.78 -3.52 22.41
C GLU A 224 7.55 -4.21 23.02
N GLU A 225 6.74 -3.47 23.78
CA GLU A 225 5.49 -3.95 24.37
C GLU A 225 4.41 -2.87 24.33
N MET A 226 3.23 -3.24 23.88
CA MET A 226 2.04 -2.39 23.88
C MET A 226 0.99 -2.98 24.82
N GLY A 227 0.43 -2.14 25.70
CA GLY A 227 -0.68 -2.55 26.57
C GLY A 227 -1.96 -2.84 25.78
N ILE A 228 -2.81 -3.72 26.30
CA ILE A 228 -4.07 -4.10 25.62
C ILE A 228 -4.98 -2.89 25.41
N GLU A 229 -5.11 -2.01 26.41
CA GLU A 229 -5.93 -0.81 26.28
C GLU A 229 -5.42 0.08 25.14
N GLU A 230 -4.14 0.33 25.10
CA GLU A 230 -3.51 1.11 24.04
C GLU A 230 -3.68 0.46 22.66
N LEU A 231 -3.55 -0.86 22.57
CA LEU A 231 -3.77 -1.59 21.30
C LEU A 231 -5.21 -1.41 20.81
N VAL A 232 -6.20 -1.51 21.70
CA VAL A 232 -7.61 -1.33 21.33
C VAL A 232 -7.91 0.11 20.95
N GLU A 233 -7.36 1.10 21.67
CA GLU A 233 -7.51 2.52 21.33
C GLU A 233 -6.95 2.86 19.94
N LYS A 234 -5.77 2.34 19.62
CA LYS A 234 -5.15 2.54 18.32
C LYS A 234 -5.92 1.88 17.19
N ASN A 235 -6.38 0.65 17.42
CA ASN A 235 -7.20 -0.04 16.45
C ASN A 235 -8.55 0.69 16.23
N TYR A 236 -9.13 1.26 17.29
CA TYR A 236 -10.32 2.10 17.19
C TYR A 236 -10.07 3.36 16.33
N THR A 237 -8.95 4.03 16.54
CA THR A 237 -8.55 5.20 15.74
C THR A 237 -8.36 4.83 14.26
N LEU A 238 -7.75 3.68 13.99
CA LEU A 238 -7.58 3.15 12.64
C LEU A 238 -8.94 2.92 11.96
N TYR A 239 -9.88 2.32 12.67
CA TYR A 239 -11.23 2.09 12.13
C TYR A 239 -12.04 3.37 11.91
N GLN A 240 -11.81 4.42 12.71
CA GLN A 240 -12.33 5.76 12.40
C GLN A 240 -11.74 6.32 11.09
N GLY A 241 -10.46 6.04 10.82
CA GLY A 241 -9.82 6.30 9.54
C GLY A 241 -10.49 5.55 8.40
N TYR A 242 -10.78 4.27 8.59
CA TYR A 242 -11.50 3.46 7.60
C TYR A 242 -12.92 3.95 7.34
N GLU A 243 -13.64 4.40 8.36
CA GLU A 243 -14.98 4.98 8.18
C GLU A 243 -14.94 6.24 7.29
N ARG A 244 -13.98 7.14 7.54
CA ARG A 244 -13.75 8.31 6.67
C ARG A 244 -13.35 7.90 5.25
N ALA A 245 -12.47 6.91 5.13
CA ALA A 245 -12.00 6.39 3.85
C ALA A 245 -13.14 5.80 3.01
N VAL A 246 -14.06 5.07 3.63
CA VAL A 246 -15.27 4.54 2.97
C VAL A 246 -16.13 5.68 2.43
N SER A 247 -16.32 6.76 3.20
CA SER A 247 -17.09 7.92 2.76
C SER A 247 -16.47 8.60 1.55
N LEU A 248 -15.15 8.87 1.59
CA LEU A 248 -14.41 9.48 0.49
C LEU A 248 -14.43 8.60 -0.78
N LEU A 249 -14.21 7.30 -0.60
CA LEU A 249 -14.24 6.34 -1.72
C LEU A 249 -15.64 6.26 -2.35
N THR A 250 -16.70 6.37 -1.54
CA THR A 250 -18.08 6.42 -2.02
C THR A 250 -18.32 7.68 -2.84
N GLU A 251 -17.91 8.84 -2.35
CA GLU A 251 -18.04 10.12 -3.06
C GLU A 251 -17.31 10.08 -4.41
N ASP A 252 -16.07 9.56 -4.44
CA ASP A 252 -15.29 9.45 -5.68
C ASP A 252 -15.99 8.54 -6.70
N ILE A 253 -16.54 7.41 -6.27
CA ILE A 253 -17.26 6.51 -7.18
C ILE A 253 -18.55 7.15 -7.68
N GLU A 254 -19.28 7.89 -6.87
CA GLU A 254 -20.48 8.60 -7.28
C GLU A 254 -20.21 9.72 -8.27
N MET A 255 -19.04 10.36 -8.18
CA MET A 255 -18.65 11.42 -9.11
C MET A 255 -18.44 10.90 -10.54
N TYR A 256 -18.05 9.63 -10.71
CA TYR A 256 -17.71 9.04 -12.01
C TYR A 256 -18.73 7.97 -12.49
N ALA A 257 -19.79 7.73 -11.74
CA ALA A 257 -20.88 6.81 -12.10
C ALA A 257 -21.98 7.52 -12.90
#